data_5b18b6b05ff30f57a4211437b3fbd29b
#
_entry.id   5b18b6b05ff30f57a4211437b3fbd29b
#
_cell.length_a   1.000
_cell.length_b   1.000
_cell.length_c   1.000
_cell.angle_alpha   90.00
_cell.angle_beta   90.00
_cell.angle_gamma   90.00
#
_symmetry.space_group_name_H-M   'P 1'
#
loop_
_entity.id
_entity.type
_entity.pdbx_description
1 polymer ?
#
loop_
_entity_poly.entity_id
_entity_poly.type
_entity_poly.pdbx_seq_one_letter_code
_entity_poly.pdbx_strand_id
1 'polypeptide(L)'
;MKKIIDNYNAWAYQYDNNINPTRDLDKTVTKESLSNIDFFKVLELGCGSGKNTEWIITKADKLVGLDFSKNMLELARKKITSKKVTFINADINEKWPINNNSFDLATINLTLEHIEILDHVFNSLFMKLVQGGKCFICELHPKKQLAGSKAQFEENGTEIVLDVFQHSEQDYIQSAEKAGFNLLAKKDWYDSEEDIPRLISFLFEKPK
;
A
#
# COMPACT_ATOMS: atom_id res chain seq x y z
N MET A 1 -12.11 -8.25 -9.93
CA MET A 1 -12.33 -7.47 -8.69
C MET A 1 -13.18 -8.20 -7.65
N LYS A 2 -14.45 -8.60 -7.88
CA LYS A 2 -15.29 -9.25 -6.84
C LYS A 2 -14.61 -10.44 -6.15
N LYS A 3 -14.00 -11.36 -6.89
CA LYS A 3 -13.29 -12.53 -6.34
C LYS A 3 -12.14 -12.15 -5.39
N ILE A 4 -11.39 -11.09 -5.70
CA ILE A 4 -10.28 -10.65 -4.85
C ILE A 4 -10.78 -10.03 -3.54
N ILE A 5 -11.90 -9.27 -3.59
CA ILE A 5 -12.55 -8.72 -2.40
C ILE A 5 -13.02 -9.85 -1.48
N ASP A 6 -13.67 -10.89 -2.04
CA ASP A 6 -14.16 -12.03 -1.29
C ASP A 6 -12.99 -12.81 -0.64
N ASN A 7 -11.88 -12.98 -1.36
CA ASN A 7 -10.67 -13.63 -0.85
C ASN A 7 -10.05 -12.84 0.32
N TYR A 8 -9.92 -11.50 0.22
CA TYR A 8 -9.40 -10.69 1.34
C TYR A 8 -10.36 -10.64 2.53
N ASN A 9 -11.67 -10.68 2.28
CA ASN A 9 -12.65 -10.80 3.36
C ASN A 9 -12.52 -12.14 4.10
N ALA A 10 -12.27 -13.24 3.39
CA ALA A 10 -12.02 -14.55 3.99
C ALA A 10 -10.67 -14.57 4.73
N TRP A 11 -9.62 -14.04 4.10
CA TRP A 11 -8.28 -14.01 4.69
C TRP A 11 -8.18 -13.19 5.97
N ALA A 12 -9.04 -12.19 6.16
CA ALA A 12 -8.99 -11.29 7.31
C ALA A 12 -8.95 -12.01 8.67
N TYR A 13 -9.65 -13.13 8.83
CA TYR A 13 -9.70 -13.87 10.11
C TYR A 13 -8.36 -14.37 10.61
N GLN A 14 -7.41 -14.62 9.72
CA GLN A 14 -6.07 -15.12 10.06
C GLN A 14 -4.95 -14.17 9.64
N TYR A 15 -5.28 -13.06 8.99
CA TYR A 15 -4.32 -12.17 8.32
C TYR A 15 -3.21 -11.67 9.27
N ASP A 16 -3.57 -11.23 10.47
CA ASP A 16 -2.61 -10.69 11.44
C ASP A 16 -1.85 -11.78 12.23
N ASN A 17 -2.34 -13.04 12.22
CA ASN A 17 -1.77 -14.14 12.97
C ASN A 17 -0.77 -14.97 12.15
N ASN A 18 -0.82 -14.90 10.84
CA ASN A 18 0.06 -15.64 9.95
C ASN A 18 1.43 -14.98 9.87
N ILE A 19 2.50 -15.76 10.02
CA ILE A 19 3.86 -15.32 9.72
C ILE A 19 3.93 -15.01 8.23
N ASN A 20 4.30 -13.80 7.89
CA ASN A 20 4.47 -13.38 6.50
C ASN A 20 5.69 -12.47 6.35
N PRO A 21 6.84 -13.04 5.93
CA PRO A 21 8.09 -12.28 5.82
C PRO A 21 7.97 -11.02 4.94
N THR A 22 7.14 -11.08 3.89
CA THR A 22 6.92 -9.92 3.00
C THR A 22 6.24 -8.76 3.74
N ARG A 23 5.16 -9.04 4.49
CA ARG A 23 4.47 -8.02 5.29
C ARG A 23 5.29 -7.53 6.47
N ASP A 24 6.14 -8.37 7.04
CA ASP A 24 7.00 -7.98 8.18
C ASP A 24 8.15 -7.10 7.71
N LEU A 25 8.75 -7.43 6.57
CA LEU A 25 9.73 -6.57 5.93
C LEU A 25 9.12 -5.24 5.48
N ASP A 26 7.90 -5.24 4.89
CA ASP A 26 7.20 -4.02 4.48
C ASP A 26 7.01 -3.03 5.64
N LYS A 27 6.62 -3.52 6.83
CA LYS A 27 6.52 -2.67 8.03
C LYS A 27 7.87 -2.01 8.38
N THR A 28 8.96 -2.73 8.27
CA THR A 28 10.31 -2.23 8.53
C THR A 28 10.73 -1.20 7.48
N VAL A 29 10.50 -1.52 6.21
CA VAL A 29 10.81 -0.66 5.05
C VAL A 29 10.06 0.67 5.14
N THR A 30 8.75 0.61 5.42
CA THR A 30 7.91 1.81 5.58
C THR A 30 8.43 2.71 6.69
N LYS A 31 8.75 2.13 7.83
CA LYS A 31 9.31 2.84 8.99
C LYS A 31 10.66 3.51 8.67
N GLU A 32 11.58 2.75 8.06
CA GLU A 32 12.91 3.25 7.70
C GLU A 32 12.82 4.38 6.67
N SER A 33 12.02 4.17 5.61
CA SER A 33 11.90 5.13 4.52
C SER A 33 11.23 6.44 4.93
N LEU A 34 10.27 6.40 5.87
CA LEU A 34 9.49 7.57 6.28
C LEU A 34 9.95 8.19 7.61
N SER A 35 10.96 7.61 8.29
CA SER A 35 11.40 8.09 9.61
C SER A 35 11.86 9.54 9.61
N ASN A 36 12.56 9.98 8.56
CA ASN A 36 13.14 11.32 8.40
C ASN A 36 12.29 12.23 7.50
N ILE A 37 11.05 11.86 7.21
CA ILE A 37 10.11 12.67 6.43
C ILE A 37 9.08 13.26 7.38
N ASP A 38 8.88 14.56 7.29
CA ASP A 38 7.80 15.23 8.00
C ASP A 38 6.50 15.08 7.21
N PHE A 39 5.44 14.69 7.90
CA PHE A 39 4.09 14.59 7.36
C PHE A 39 3.04 14.78 8.47
N PHE A 40 1.88 15.31 8.10
CA PHE A 40 0.80 15.65 9.02
C PHE A 40 -0.52 14.99 8.64
N LYS A 41 -0.86 14.97 7.36
CA LYS A 41 -2.12 14.41 6.84
C LYS A 41 -1.83 13.32 5.83
N VAL A 42 -2.10 12.09 6.22
CA VAL A 42 -1.74 10.90 5.44
C VAL A 42 -2.95 10.26 4.80
N LEU A 43 -2.81 9.86 3.53
CA LEU A 43 -3.71 8.99 2.81
C LEU A 43 -3.04 7.62 2.64
N GLU A 44 -3.61 6.58 3.23
CA GLU A 44 -3.12 5.20 3.10
C GLU A 44 -4.06 4.41 2.19
N LEU A 45 -3.56 3.96 1.03
CA LEU A 45 -4.31 3.15 0.07
C LEU A 45 -4.00 1.67 0.30
N GLY A 46 -5.05 0.83 0.37
CA GLY A 46 -4.92 -0.57 0.73
C GLY A 46 -4.45 -0.75 2.18
N CYS A 47 -5.04 -0.01 3.13
CA CYS A 47 -4.59 -0.02 4.53
C CYS A 47 -4.78 -1.37 5.24
N GLY A 48 -5.55 -2.29 4.68
CA GLY A 48 -5.80 -3.62 5.21
C GLY A 48 -6.26 -3.60 6.66
N SER A 49 -5.64 -4.44 7.48
CA SER A 49 -5.88 -4.51 8.94
C SER A 49 -5.18 -3.39 9.74
N GLY A 50 -4.58 -2.38 9.06
CA GLY A 50 -3.94 -1.24 9.71
C GLY A 50 -2.51 -1.49 10.18
N LYS A 51 -1.78 -2.42 9.57
CA LYS A 51 -0.42 -2.79 10.00
C LYS A 51 0.56 -1.60 9.95
N ASN A 52 0.54 -0.81 8.87
CA ASN A 52 1.37 0.39 8.73
C ASN A 52 0.71 1.61 9.39
N THR A 53 -0.63 1.71 9.36
CA THR A 53 -1.41 2.76 10.03
C THR A 53 -1.00 2.94 11.49
N GLU A 54 -0.78 1.82 12.22
CA GLU A 54 -0.40 1.82 13.63
C GLU A 54 0.84 2.65 13.93
N TRP A 55 1.86 2.57 13.08
CA TRP A 55 3.06 3.37 13.22
C TRP A 55 2.89 4.79 12.62
N ILE A 56 2.30 4.90 11.44
CA ILE A 56 2.14 6.18 10.74
C ILE A 56 1.40 7.19 11.63
N ILE A 57 0.35 6.75 12.34
CA ILE A 57 -0.46 7.64 13.19
C ILE A 57 0.28 8.13 14.44
N THR A 58 1.40 7.51 14.79
CA THR A 58 2.25 8.04 15.90
C THR A 58 2.94 9.34 15.50
N LYS A 59 3.13 9.60 14.20
CA LYS A 59 3.75 10.80 13.65
C LYS A 59 2.72 11.77 13.03
N ALA A 60 1.65 11.24 12.44
CA ALA A 60 0.64 12.02 11.75
C ALA A 60 -0.37 12.66 12.71
N ASP A 61 -0.95 13.81 12.28
CA ASP A 61 -2.08 14.45 12.94
C ASP A 61 -3.42 13.88 12.49
N LYS A 62 -3.47 13.40 11.23
CA LYS A 62 -4.66 12.80 10.64
C LYS A 62 -4.28 11.75 9.61
N LEU A 63 -5.01 10.64 9.60
CA LEU A 63 -4.87 9.60 8.59
C LEU A 63 -6.25 9.18 8.07
N VAL A 64 -6.32 9.04 6.74
CA VAL A 64 -7.46 8.40 6.07
C VAL A 64 -6.94 7.14 5.40
N GLY A 65 -7.44 5.99 5.83
CA GLY A 65 -7.14 4.68 5.23
C GLY A 65 -8.28 4.22 4.33
N LEU A 66 -7.97 3.87 3.09
CA LEU A 66 -8.89 3.25 2.14
C LEU A 66 -8.58 1.76 2.01
N ASP A 67 -9.60 0.92 2.04
CA ASP A 67 -9.51 -0.48 1.69
C ASP A 67 -10.84 -1.00 1.14
N PHE A 68 -10.79 -1.92 0.18
CA PHE A 68 -11.98 -2.52 -0.41
C PHE A 68 -12.59 -3.63 0.48
N SER A 69 -11.80 -4.25 1.35
CA SER A 69 -12.25 -5.32 2.25
C SER A 69 -12.87 -4.75 3.52
N LYS A 70 -14.16 -5.00 3.71
CA LYS A 70 -14.87 -4.61 4.95
C LYS A 70 -14.29 -5.32 6.17
N ASN A 71 -13.95 -6.60 6.03
CA ASN A 71 -13.45 -7.41 7.13
C ASN A 71 -12.05 -6.95 7.56
N MET A 72 -11.18 -6.55 6.61
CA MET A 72 -9.90 -5.92 6.94
C MET A 72 -10.09 -4.62 7.73
N LEU A 73 -11.00 -3.77 7.27
CA LEU A 73 -11.31 -2.51 7.97
C LEU A 73 -11.92 -2.72 9.36
N GLU A 74 -12.68 -3.79 9.57
CA GLU A 74 -13.16 -4.15 10.92
C GLU A 74 -12.01 -4.51 11.86
N LEU A 75 -11.02 -5.25 11.38
CA LEU A 75 -9.80 -5.53 12.15
C LEU A 75 -9.02 -4.25 12.45
N ALA A 76 -8.83 -3.39 11.43
CA ALA A 76 -8.16 -2.12 11.60
C ALA A 76 -8.85 -1.23 12.66
N ARG A 77 -10.18 -1.13 12.64
CA ARG A 77 -10.96 -0.36 13.63
C ARG A 77 -10.87 -0.93 15.05
N LYS A 78 -10.79 -2.26 15.19
CA LYS A 78 -10.60 -2.91 16.50
C LYS A 78 -9.21 -2.63 17.08
N LYS A 79 -8.19 -2.62 16.21
CA LYS A 79 -6.79 -2.41 16.58
C LYS A 79 -6.48 -0.93 16.84
N ILE A 80 -6.99 -0.05 16.01
CA ILE A 80 -6.63 1.38 16.01
C ILE A 80 -7.82 2.21 16.46
N THR A 81 -7.81 2.61 17.73
CA THR A 81 -8.89 3.39 18.37
C THR A 81 -8.64 4.89 18.35
N SER A 82 -7.54 5.34 17.71
CA SER A 82 -7.19 6.75 17.63
C SER A 82 -8.23 7.56 16.84
N LYS A 83 -8.71 8.67 17.43
CA LYS A 83 -9.63 9.61 16.77
C LYS A 83 -9.00 10.35 15.58
N LYS A 84 -7.69 10.26 15.42
CA LYS A 84 -6.96 10.84 14.28
C LYS A 84 -7.13 10.00 12.98
N VAL A 85 -7.65 8.76 13.09
CA VAL A 85 -7.78 7.83 11.95
C VAL A 85 -9.22 7.71 11.50
N THR A 86 -9.42 7.76 10.17
CA THR A 86 -10.70 7.46 9.53
C THR A 86 -10.49 6.35 8.51
N PHE A 87 -11.19 5.23 8.67
CA PHE A 87 -11.19 4.12 7.70
C PHE A 87 -12.42 4.18 6.80
N ILE A 88 -12.20 4.14 5.50
CA ILE A 88 -13.25 4.22 4.47
C ILE A 88 -13.19 2.97 3.60
N ASN A 89 -14.34 2.30 3.45
CA ASN A 89 -14.46 1.19 2.52
C ASN A 89 -14.59 1.75 1.10
N ALA A 90 -13.56 1.57 0.28
CA ALA A 90 -13.49 2.07 -1.08
C ALA A 90 -12.57 1.18 -1.95
N ASP A 91 -12.96 1.00 -3.20
CA ASP A 91 -12.10 0.41 -4.23
C ASP A 91 -11.25 1.52 -4.86
N ILE A 92 -9.93 1.34 -4.86
CA ILE A 92 -9.01 2.34 -5.42
C ILE A 92 -9.03 2.39 -6.95
N ASN A 93 -9.67 1.44 -7.63
CA ASN A 93 -9.97 1.52 -9.07
C ASN A 93 -11.12 2.48 -9.38
N GLU A 94 -11.91 2.87 -8.38
CA GLU A 94 -13.06 3.76 -8.53
C GLU A 94 -12.73 5.18 -8.05
N LYS A 95 -13.73 6.07 -8.12
CA LYS A 95 -13.60 7.43 -7.58
C LYS A 95 -13.52 7.41 -6.05
N TRP A 96 -12.48 7.96 -5.49
CA TRP A 96 -12.28 8.00 -4.03
C TRP A 96 -13.12 9.10 -3.36
N PRO A 97 -13.86 8.77 -2.28
CA PRO A 97 -14.74 9.71 -1.57
C PRO A 97 -13.96 10.65 -0.63
N ILE A 98 -12.90 11.27 -1.14
CA ILE A 98 -12.00 12.18 -0.40
C ILE A 98 -11.69 13.42 -1.23
N ASN A 99 -11.40 14.53 -0.55
CA ASN A 99 -11.14 15.82 -1.18
C ASN A 99 -9.77 15.86 -1.88
N ASN A 100 -9.65 16.73 -2.88
CA ASN A 100 -8.38 17.02 -3.53
C ASN A 100 -7.49 17.93 -2.67
N ASN A 101 -6.18 17.92 -2.93
CA ASN A 101 -5.18 18.77 -2.27
C ASN A 101 -5.31 18.80 -0.74
N SER A 102 -5.46 17.62 -0.14
CA SER A 102 -5.77 17.47 1.29
C SER A 102 -4.71 16.73 2.09
N PHE A 103 -3.77 16.06 1.43
CA PHE A 103 -2.77 15.20 2.07
C PHE A 103 -1.36 15.65 1.68
N ASP A 104 -0.43 15.57 2.62
CA ASP A 104 1.00 15.83 2.40
C ASP A 104 1.82 14.54 2.21
N LEU A 105 1.25 13.38 2.60
CA LEU A 105 1.80 12.07 2.30
C LEU A 105 0.69 11.12 1.83
N ALA A 106 0.99 10.32 0.80
CA ALA A 106 0.24 9.12 0.50
C ALA A 106 1.15 7.89 0.64
N THR A 107 0.59 6.76 1.11
CA THR A 107 1.29 5.48 1.19
C THR A 107 0.50 4.38 0.49
N ILE A 108 1.20 3.51 -0.24
CA ILE A 108 0.63 2.33 -0.90
C ILE A 108 1.60 1.17 -0.64
N ASN A 109 1.11 0.13 0.00
CA ASN A 109 1.94 -0.99 0.41
C ASN A 109 1.28 -2.31 0.05
N LEU A 110 1.95 -3.16 -0.75
CA LEU A 110 1.49 -4.49 -1.16
C LEU A 110 0.04 -4.48 -1.69
N THR A 111 -0.26 -3.53 -2.56
CA THR A 111 -1.62 -3.24 -3.02
C THR A 111 -1.70 -3.15 -4.54
N LEU A 112 -0.67 -2.57 -5.19
CA LEU A 112 -0.69 -2.29 -6.62
C LEU A 112 -0.60 -3.55 -7.48
N GLU A 113 -0.13 -4.66 -6.94
CA GLU A 113 -0.21 -5.97 -7.62
C GLU A 113 -1.65 -6.41 -7.95
N HIS A 114 -2.67 -5.79 -7.32
CA HIS A 114 -4.08 -6.06 -7.57
C HIS A 114 -4.73 -5.05 -8.55
N ILE A 115 -3.97 -4.13 -9.09
CA ILE A 115 -4.43 -3.04 -9.96
C ILE A 115 -3.87 -3.25 -11.36
N GLU A 116 -4.74 -3.42 -12.35
CA GLU A 116 -4.33 -3.62 -13.73
C GLU A 116 -3.77 -2.34 -14.38
N ILE A 117 -4.41 -1.19 -14.11
CA ILE A 117 -4.08 0.09 -14.74
C ILE A 117 -3.58 1.07 -13.68
N LEU A 118 -2.26 1.20 -13.54
CA LEU A 118 -1.61 2.07 -12.57
C LEU A 118 -1.91 3.56 -12.80
N ASP A 119 -2.05 4.00 -14.05
CA ASP A 119 -2.28 5.40 -14.43
C ASP A 119 -3.46 6.02 -13.68
N HIS A 120 -4.56 5.26 -13.49
CA HIS A 120 -5.74 5.74 -12.76
C HIS A 120 -5.41 6.07 -11.31
N VAL A 121 -4.65 5.20 -10.64
CA VAL A 121 -4.26 5.37 -9.24
C VAL A 121 -3.32 6.57 -9.10
N PHE A 122 -2.28 6.67 -9.93
CA PHE A 122 -1.33 7.77 -9.87
C PHE A 122 -1.97 9.13 -10.19
N ASN A 123 -2.85 9.21 -11.19
CA ASN A 123 -3.61 10.43 -11.49
C ASN A 123 -4.51 10.85 -10.31
N SER A 124 -5.19 9.87 -9.69
CA SER A 124 -6.02 10.13 -8.52
C SER A 124 -5.20 10.61 -7.33
N LEU A 125 -4.05 9.98 -7.05
CA LEU A 125 -3.12 10.41 -6.00
C LEU A 125 -2.62 11.84 -6.22
N PHE A 126 -2.22 12.16 -7.45
CA PHE A 126 -1.75 13.50 -7.79
C PHE A 126 -2.79 14.57 -7.46
N MET A 127 -4.07 14.28 -7.69
CA MET A 127 -5.16 15.17 -7.32
C MET A 127 -5.37 15.29 -5.80
N LYS A 128 -5.07 14.25 -5.01
CA LYS A 128 -5.29 14.24 -3.56
C LYS A 128 -4.16 14.90 -2.77
N LEU A 129 -2.95 14.84 -3.28
CA LEU A 129 -1.78 15.44 -2.64
C LEU A 129 -1.72 16.96 -2.85
N VAL A 130 -1.22 17.65 -1.84
CA VAL A 130 -0.84 19.07 -1.94
C VAL A 130 0.43 19.23 -2.79
N GLN A 131 0.76 20.43 -3.22
CA GLN A 131 2.07 20.73 -3.83
C GLN A 131 3.19 20.45 -2.81
N GLY A 132 4.26 19.79 -3.24
CA GLY A 132 5.34 19.27 -2.37
C GLY A 132 4.96 18.02 -1.57
N GLY A 133 3.72 17.54 -1.73
CA GLY A 133 3.27 16.28 -1.10
C GLY A 133 3.96 15.07 -1.70
N LYS A 134 4.17 14.03 -0.87
CA LYS A 134 4.92 12.84 -1.25
C LYS A 134 4.02 11.62 -1.39
N CYS A 135 4.43 10.70 -2.26
CA CYS A 135 3.83 9.38 -2.40
C CYS A 135 4.92 8.33 -2.16
N PHE A 136 4.74 7.52 -1.12
CA PHE A 136 5.57 6.36 -0.82
C PHE A 136 4.88 5.09 -1.27
N ILE A 137 5.60 4.24 -2.01
CA ILE A 137 5.13 2.95 -2.49
C ILE A 137 6.12 1.89 -2.05
N CYS A 138 5.60 0.76 -1.53
CA CYS A 138 6.38 -0.42 -1.22
C CYS A 138 5.62 -1.67 -1.70
N GLU A 139 6.18 -2.37 -2.68
CA GLU A 139 5.52 -3.49 -3.35
C GLU A 139 6.44 -4.73 -3.38
N LEU A 140 5.83 -5.90 -3.61
CA LEU A 140 6.60 -7.11 -3.89
C LEU A 140 7.47 -6.87 -5.13
N HIS A 141 8.77 -7.18 -5.02
CA HIS A 141 9.70 -6.89 -6.10
C HIS A 141 9.34 -7.69 -7.38
N PRO A 142 9.35 -7.06 -8.58
CA PRO A 142 9.01 -7.75 -9.84
C PRO A 142 9.80 -9.04 -10.08
N LYS A 143 11.10 -9.06 -9.74
CA LYS A 143 11.93 -10.27 -9.82
C LYS A 143 11.42 -11.39 -8.90
N LYS A 144 10.89 -11.03 -7.73
CA LYS A 144 10.34 -11.99 -6.76
C LYS A 144 9.01 -12.56 -7.27
N GLN A 145 8.17 -11.72 -7.90
CA GLN A 145 6.94 -12.19 -8.57
C GLN A 145 7.25 -13.12 -9.73
N LEU A 146 8.24 -12.80 -10.58
CA LEU A 146 8.71 -13.66 -11.69
C LEU A 146 9.28 -14.98 -11.18
N ALA A 147 9.90 -15.01 -10.01
CA ALA A 147 10.36 -16.23 -9.34
C ALA A 147 9.22 -17.06 -8.70
N GLY A 148 7.95 -16.64 -8.86
CA GLY A 148 6.76 -17.40 -8.45
C GLY A 148 6.11 -16.96 -7.15
N SER A 149 6.62 -15.94 -6.46
CA SER A 149 5.98 -15.39 -5.25
C SER A 149 4.68 -14.68 -5.61
N LYS A 150 3.61 -15.00 -4.87
CA LYS A 150 2.27 -14.41 -5.05
C LYS A 150 1.61 -14.20 -3.69
N ALA A 151 0.63 -13.30 -3.65
CA ALA A 151 -0.26 -13.21 -2.50
C ALA A 151 -1.09 -14.49 -2.41
N GLN A 152 -0.99 -15.19 -1.27
CA GLN A 152 -1.68 -16.45 -1.04
C GLN A 152 -1.96 -16.67 0.44
N PHE A 153 -2.97 -17.47 0.74
CA PHE A 153 -3.31 -17.90 2.09
C PHE A 153 -3.91 -19.31 2.06
N GLU A 154 -3.95 -19.96 3.21
CA GLU A 154 -4.58 -21.27 3.36
C GLU A 154 -5.98 -21.10 3.97
N GLU A 155 -6.99 -21.72 3.37
CA GLU A 155 -8.35 -21.81 3.91
C GLU A 155 -8.79 -23.28 3.94
N ASN A 156 -9.08 -23.81 5.11
CA ASN A 156 -9.53 -25.21 5.30
C ASN A 156 -8.61 -26.26 4.66
N GLY A 157 -7.29 -26.08 4.73
CA GLY A 157 -6.31 -26.99 4.14
C GLY A 157 -6.12 -26.83 2.63
N THR A 158 -6.73 -25.81 2.04
CA THR A 158 -6.59 -25.49 0.62
C THR A 158 -5.84 -24.16 0.44
N GLU A 159 -4.79 -24.17 -0.37
CA GLU A 159 -4.07 -22.95 -0.73
C GLU A 159 -4.89 -22.13 -1.72
N ILE A 160 -5.14 -20.87 -1.38
CA ILE A 160 -5.82 -19.90 -2.23
C ILE A 160 -4.80 -18.88 -2.71
N VAL A 161 -4.53 -18.91 -4.01
CA VAL A 161 -3.66 -17.93 -4.68
C VAL A 161 -4.51 -16.80 -5.24
N LEU A 162 -4.13 -15.56 -4.97
CA LEU A 162 -4.82 -14.39 -5.47
C LEU A 162 -4.37 -14.05 -6.90
N ASP A 163 -5.31 -13.54 -7.68
CA ASP A 163 -4.99 -13.01 -9.00
C ASP A 163 -4.18 -11.71 -8.83
N VAL A 164 -3.05 -11.62 -9.51
CA VAL A 164 -2.14 -10.47 -9.46
C VAL A 164 -1.74 -10.03 -10.87
N PHE A 165 -1.53 -8.74 -11.04
CA PHE A 165 -0.96 -8.14 -12.24
C PHE A 165 0.55 -7.93 -12.01
N GLN A 166 1.34 -8.29 -13.01
CA GLN A 166 2.78 -8.05 -12.96
C GLN A 166 3.09 -6.67 -13.51
N HIS A 167 3.75 -5.86 -12.69
CA HIS A 167 4.26 -4.57 -13.07
C HIS A 167 5.78 -4.56 -12.98
N SER A 168 6.45 -4.06 -14.00
CA SER A 168 7.89 -3.82 -13.95
C SER A 168 8.18 -2.57 -13.12
N GLU A 169 9.42 -2.40 -12.69
CA GLU A 169 9.89 -1.16 -12.04
C GLU A 169 9.57 0.07 -12.90
N GLN A 170 9.71 -0.08 -14.23
CA GLN A 170 9.47 0.99 -15.17
C GLN A 170 7.99 1.36 -15.28
N ASP A 171 7.06 0.41 -15.12
CA ASP A 171 5.63 0.71 -15.14
C ASP A 171 5.22 1.62 -13.98
N TYR A 172 5.75 1.40 -12.77
CA TYR A 172 5.52 2.29 -11.63
C TYR A 172 6.06 3.70 -11.89
N ILE A 173 7.30 3.80 -12.41
CA ILE A 173 7.96 5.08 -12.66
C ILE A 173 7.22 5.85 -13.75
N GLN A 174 6.94 5.22 -14.89
CA GLN A 174 6.27 5.88 -16.02
C GLN A 174 4.86 6.34 -15.67
N SER A 175 4.07 5.54 -14.94
CA SER A 175 2.73 5.93 -14.52
C SER A 175 2.75 7.10 -13.54
N ALA A 176 3.74 7.15 -12.63
CA ALA A 176 3.92 8.27 -11.72
C ALA A 176 4.35 9.55 -12.46
N GLU A 177 5.35 9.46 -13.34
CA GLU A 177 5.84 10.59 -14.14
C GLU A 177 4.75 11.14 -15.08
N LYS A 178 3.98 10.27 -15.71
CA LYS A 178 2.84 10.65 -16.58
C LYS A 178 1.76 11.39 -15.79
N ALA A 179 1.56 11.07 -14.52
CA ALA A 179 0.66 11.80 -13.64
C ALA A 179 1.23 13.15 -13.15
N GLY A 180 2.54 13.39 -13.35
CA GLY A 180 3.24 14.63 -12.98
C GLY A 180 4.12 14.55 -11.76
N PHE A 181 4.35 13.35 -11.22
CA PHE A 181 5.26 13.15 -10.08
C PHE A 181 6.74 13.15 -10.51
N ASN A 182 7.60 13.62 -9.61
CA ASN A 182 9.04 13.43 -9.70
C ASN A 182 9.48 12.25 -8.83
N LEU A 183 10.31 11.35 -9.36
CA LEU A 183 10.94 10.30 -8.56
C LEU A 183 12.06 10.90 -7.70
N LEU A 184 11.98 10.74 -6.38
CA LEU A 184 13.01 11.16 -5.43
C LEU A 184 13.97 10.04 -5.04
N ALA A 185 13.42 8.83 -4.85
CA ALA A 185 14.22 7.66 -4.46
C ALA A 185 13.57 6.36 -4.94
N LYS A 186 14.43 5.38 -5.25
CA LYS A 186 14.09 3.97 -5.46
C LYS A 186 15.06 3.11 -4.66
N LYS A 187 14.55 2.07 -3.99
CA LYS A 187 15.40 1.16 -3.23
C LYS A 187 14.88 -0.27 -3.30
N ASP A 188 15.79 -1.21 -3.49
CA ASP A 188 15.54 -2.65 -3.40
C ASP A 188 15.83 -3.13 -1.98
N TRP A 189 14.97 -4.02 -1.46
CA TRP A 189 15.04 -4.53 -0.10
C TRP A 189 15.12 -6.05 -0.11
N TYR A 190 16.13 -6.55 0.59
CA TYR A 190 16.44 -7.97 0.63
C TYR A 190 15.99 -8.57 1.97
N ASP A 191 15.54 -9.82 1.91
CA ASP A 191 15.49 -10.66 3.10
C ASP A 191 16.90 -11.19 3.38
N SER A 192 17.24 -11.45 4.64
CA SER A 192 18.61 -11.73 5.08
C SER A 192 19.29 -12.94 4.44
N GLU A 193 18.55 -13.77 3.70
CA GLU A 193 19.04 -15.04 3.14
C GLU A 193 18.85 -15.18 1.62
N GLU A 194 18.44 -14.12 0.91
CA GLU A 194 18.09 -14.25 -0.51
C GLU A 194 18.90 -13.31 -1.42
N ASP A 195 19.34 -13.83 -2.58
CA ASP A 195 20.01 -13.05 -3.63
C ASP A 195 19.03 -12.17 -4.45
N ILE A 196 17.73 -12.47 -4.37
CA ILE A 196 16.68 -11.73 -5.09
C ILE A 196 15.99 -10.77 -4.10
N PRO A 197 15.89 -9.47 -4.41
CA PRO A 197 15.20 -8.53 -3.55
C PRO A 197 13.74 -8.93 -3.37
N ARG A 198 13.25 -8.86 -2.12
CA ARG A 198 11.87 -9.21 -1.77
C ARG A 198 10.91 -8.06 -2.04
N LEU A 199 11.30 -6.85 -1.68
CA LEU A 199 10.48 -5.64 -1.88
C LEU A 199 11.24 -4.60 -2.70
N ILE A 200 10.46 -3.75 -3.34
CA ILE A 200 10.92 -2.53 -3.96
C ILE A 200 10.15 -1.35 -3.40
N SER A 201 10.81 -0.25 -3.11
CA SER A 201 10.16 0.98 -2.70
C SER A 201 10.49 2.16 -3.60
N PHE A 202 9.51 3.05 -3.73
CA PHE A 202 9.64 4.31 -4.45
C PHE A 202 9.16 5.45 -3.55
N LEU A 203 9.83 6.57 -3.63
CA LEU A 203 9.37 7.83 -3.08
C LEU A 203 9.24 8.83 -4.21
N PHE A 204 8.03 9.31 -4.43
CA PHE A 204 7.72 10.33 -5.41
C PHE A 204 7.31 11.63 -4.73
N GLU A 205 7.42 12.75 -5.43
CA GLU A 205 6.95 14.06 -4.99
C GLU A 205 6.09 14.73 -6.05
N LYS A 206 4.97 15.28 -5.64
CA LYS A 206 4.21 16.23 -6.45
C LYS A 206 4.96 17.56 -6.47
N PRO A 207 5.37 18.09 -7.63
CA PRO A 207 6.10 19.36 -7.71
C PRO A 207 5.35 20.52 -7.02
N LYS A 208 6.13 21.53 -6.60
CA LYS A 208 5.58 22.78 -6.04
C LYS A 208 4.98 23.66 -7.10
#